data_41caa91dde6d785b0f5e295a93c760be
#
_entry.id   41caa91dde6d785b0f5e295a93c760be
#
_cell.length_a   1.000
_cell.length_b   1.000
_cell.length_c   1.000
_cell.angle_alpha   90.00
_cell.angle_beta   90.00
_cell.angle_gamma   90.00
#
_symmetry.space_group_name_H-M   'P 1'
#
loop_
_entity.id
_entity.type
_entity.pdbx_description
1 polymer ?
#
loop_
_entity_poly.entity_id
_entity_poly.type
_entity_poly.pdbx_seq_one_letter_code
_entity_poly.pdbx_strand_id
1 'polypeptide(L)'
;ANGTTFPPLASQIVINNGAGYGAADAVEKKLYDNVAATYDFFAAAPYLRDSWDGAGQAVRAIAHWDNNLNQATAMVVGGVGYAMFGDGSGLPHYAPFGNSVDVIAHEFTHGVTGTESGLITQGQSGALNESMSDIFGVLAGGRDDLDWLWGEDVFTPADLTQGMRSLRHPPDGTQPDHMDDFATP
;
A
#
# COMPACT_ATOMS: atom_id res chain seq x y z
N ALA A 1 7.30 -8.34 20.50
CA ALA A 1 7.66 -8.50 19.10
C ALA A 1 7.55 -9.99 18.78
N ASN A 2 6.40 -10.42 18.26
CA ASN A 2 6.23 -11.77 17.76
C ASN A 2 6.98 -11.86 16.44
N GLY A 3 8.02 -12.70 16.41
CA GLY A 3 8.85 -12.88 15.23
C GLY A 3 8.03 -13.45 14.08
N THR A 4 7.61 -12.61 13.19
CA THR A 4 7.07 -13.00 11.90
C THR A 4 8.21 -13.67 11.13
N THR A 5 8.13 -14.99 10.95
CA THR A 5 9.07 -15.72 10.11
C THR A 5 8.89 -15.25 8.67
N PHE A 6 9.89 -14.63 8.11
CA PHE A 6 9.95 -14.21 6.73
C PHE A 6 10.89 -15.15 5.95
N PRO A 7 10.54 -15.65 4.80
CA PRO A 7 9.31 -15.53 4.01
C PRO A 7 8.12 -16.31 4.58
N PRO A 8 6.88 -16.06 4.10
CA PRO A 8 5.68 -16.71 4.62
C PRO A 8 5.78 -18.22 4.63
N LEU A 9 5.14 -18.83 5.63
CA LEU A 9 5.15 -20.28 5.82
C LEU A 9 4.48 -20.98 4.63
N ALA A 10 4.96 -22.19 4.33
CA ALA A 10 4.52 -23.03 3.19
C ALA A 10 3.02 -23.44 3.20
N SER A 11 2.25 -23.02 4.20
CA SER A 11 0.81 -23.32 4.34
C SER A 11 -0.10 -22.22 3.80
N GLN A 12 0.45 -21.10 3.32
CA GLN A 12 -0.35 -19.99 2.78
C GLN A 12 -0.77 -20.28 1.34
N ILE A 13 -2.00 -19.90 1.01
CA ILE A 13 -2.49 -19.97 -0.38
C ILE A 13 -1.70 -18.96 -1.20
N VAL A 14 -1.06 -19.44 -2.26
CA VAL A 14 -0.33 -18.59 -3.20
C VAL A 14 -1.14 -18.47 -4.46
N ILE A 15 -1.58 -17.27 -4.79
CA ILE A 15 -2.16 -16.95 -6.09
C ILE A 15 -0.99 -16.54 -7.01
N ASN A 16 -0.67 -17.41 -7.96
CA ASN A 16 0.39 -17.15 -8.93
C ASN A 16 -0.20 -17.06 -10.33
N ASN A 17 -0.23 -15.86 -10.92
CA ASN A 17 -0.85 -15.58 -12.22
C ASN A 17 -2.27 -16.19 -12.33
N GLY A 18 -3.07 -16.02 -11.28
CA GLY A 18 -4.44 -16.55 -11.19
C GLY A 18 -4.56 -18.01 -10.77
N ALA A 19 -3.49 -18.80 -10.78
CA ALA A 19 -3.51 -20.16 -10.22
C ALA A 19 -3.67 -20.09 -8.69
N GLY A 20 -4.60 -20.84 -8.13
CA GLY A 20 -4.95 -20.80 -6.70
C GLY A 20 -6.07 -19.81 -6.35
N TYR A 21 -6.45 -18.91 -7.25
CA TYR A 21 -7.48 -17.91 -7.00
C TYR A 21 -8.82 -18.51 -6.54
N GLY A 22 -9.22 -19.65 -7.10
CA GLY A 22 -10.44 -20.33 -6.71
C GLY A 22 -10.47 -20.83 -5.27
N ALA A 23 -9.31 -21.17 -4.70
CA ALA A 23 -9.16 -21.65 -3.32
C ALA A 23 -8.92 -20.52 -2.31
N ALA A 24 -8.58 -19.30 -2.79
CA ALA A 24 -8.35 -18.13 -1.95
C ALA A 24 -9.64 -17.65 -1.29
N ASP A 25 -9.53 -17.05 -0.12
CA ASP A 25 -10.66 -16.39 0.53
C ASP A 25 -10.96 -15.00 -0.11
N ALA A 26 -11.93 -14.29 0.46
CA ALA A 26 -12.36 -13.00 -0.10
C ALA A 26 -11.28 -11.92 0.03
N VAL A 27 -10.50 -11.92 1.11
CA VAL A 27 -9.42 -10.94 1.36
C VAL A 27 -8.26 -11.19 0.41
N GLU A 28 -7.84 -12.45 0.28
CA GLU A 28 -6.77 -12.85 -0.64
C GLU A 28 -7.12 -12.53 -2.10
N LYS A 29 -8.36 -12.79 -2.52
CA LYS A 29 -8.88 -12.45 -3.85
C LYS A 29 -8.86 -10.95 -4.10
N LYS A 30 -9.37 -10.17 -3.14
CA LYS A 30 -9.42 -8.72 -3.23
C LYS A 30 -8.00 -8.13 -3.31
N LEU A 31 -7.08 -8.62 -2.48
CA LEU A 31 -5.66 -8.22 -2.54
C LEU A 31 -5.07 -8.52 -3.92
N TYR A 32 -5.30 -9.72 -4.47
CA TYR A 32 -4.79 -10.10 -5.78
C TYR A 32 -5.29 -9.16 -6.89
N ASP A 33 -6.62 -8.91 -6.91
CA ASP A 33 -7.25 -8.04 -7.91
C ASP A 33 -6.73 -6.60 -7.80
N ASN A 34 -6.56 -6.08 -6.59
CA ASN A 34 -6.05 -4.74 -6.34
C ASN A 34 -4.55 -4.60 -6.67
N VAL A 35 -3.75 -5.65 -6.44
CA VAL A 35 -2.34 -5.68 -6.89
C VAL A 35 -2.27 -5.64 -8.42
N ALA A 36 -3.14 -6.38 -9.10
CA ALA A 36 -3.21 -6.33 -10.57
C ALA A 36 -3.59 -4.92 -11.07
N ALA A 37 -4.61 -4.29 -10.47
CA ALA A 37 -4.99 -2.92 -10.80
C ALA A 37 -3.85 -1.92 -10.57
N THR A 38 -3.11 -2.06 -9.48
CA THR A 38 -1.92 -1.23 -9.19
C THR A 38 -0.83 -1.44 -10.26
N TYR A 39 -0.54 -2.69 -10.61
CA TYR A 39 0.42 -2.99 -11.67
C TYR A 39 0.00 -2.35 -13.00
N ASP A 40 -1.26 -2.50 -13.40
CA ASP A 40 -1.81 -1.95 -14.64
C ASP A 40 -1.71 -0.42 -14.67
N PHE A 41 -1.94 0.24 -13.52
CA PHE A 41 -1.77 1.70 -13.40
C PHE A 41 -0.32 2.13 -13.73
N PHE A 42 0.69 1.47 -13.16
CA PHE A 42 2.08 1.81 -13.44
C PHE A 42 2.53 1.35 -14.82
N ALA A 43 1.98 0.28 -15.36
CA ALA A 43 2.29 -0.21 -16.71
C ALA A 43 1.67 0.67 -17.81
N ALA A 44 0.61 1.39 -17.51
CA ALA A 44 -0.05 2.29 -18.47
C ALA A 44 0.74 3.59 -18.73
N ALA A 45 0.42 4.26 -19.82
CA ALA A 45 0.93 5.60 -20.09
C ALA A 45 0.41 6.60 -19.02
N PRO A 46 1.21 7.58 -18.57
CA PRO A 46 2.53 7.93 -19.10
C PRO A 46 3.71 7.16 -18.47
N TYR A 47 3.48 6.34 -17.46
CA TYR A 47 4.55 5.73 -16.65
C TYR A 47 5.29 4.62 -17.42
N LEU A 48 4.57 3.74 -18.12
CA LEU A 48 5.08 2.63 -18.92
C LEU A 48 6.11 1.78 -18.17
N ARG A 49 5.83 1.53 -16.88
CA ARG A 49 6.76 0.88 -15.97
C ARG A 49 6.45 -0.60 -15.82
N ASP A 50 7.43 -1.44 -16.03
CA ASP A 50 7.33 -2.89 -15.82
C ASP A 50 7.68 -3.22 -14.36
N SER A 51 6.65 -3.37 -13.53
CA SER A 51 6.74 -3.64 -12.09
C SER A 51 7.40 -2.51 -11.27
N TRP A 52 7.54 -2.71 -9.97
CA TRP A 52 8.13 -1.73 -9.04
C TRP A 52 9.62 -1.47 -9.27
N ASP A 53 10.36 -2.44 -9.80
CA ASP A 53 11.79 -2.32 -10.12
C ASP A 53 12.07 -1.84 -11.54
N GLY A 54 11.04 -1.68 -12.38
CA GLY A 54 11.18 -1.32 -13.79
C GLY A 54 11.78 -2.43 -14.66
N ALA A 55 11.91 -3.65 -14.11
CA ALA A 55 12.57 -4.79 -14.75
C ALA A 55 11.73 -6.08 -14.69
N GLY A 56 10.45 -5.97 -14.37
CA GLY A 56 9.51 -7.10 -14.36
C GLY A 56 9.65 -8.03 -13.16
N GLN A 57 10.20 -7.57 -12.03
CA GLN A 57 10.22 -8.39 -10.83
C GLN A 57 8.80 -8.73 -10.39
N ALA A 58 8.55 -10.00 -10.04
CA ALA A 58 7.26 -10.44 -9.57
C ALA A 58 6.85 -9.67 -8.30
N VAL A 59 5.65 -9.11 -8.31
CA VAL A 59 5.05 -8.49 -7.12
C VAL A 59 4.61 -9.60 -6.17
N ARG A 60 5.10 -9.57 -4.94
CA ARG A 60 4.74 -10.51 -3.88
C ARG A 60 3.95 -9.79 -2.80
N ALA A 61 2.65 -9.98 -2.83
CA ALA A 61 1.74 -9.44 -1.83
C ALA A 61 1.29 -10.53 -0.86
N ILE A 62 1.19 -10.20 0.41
CA ILE A 62 0.83 -11.11 1.51
C ILE A 62 -0.39 -10.55 2.21
N ALA A 63 -1.53 -11.24 2.12
CA ALA A 63 -2.69 -11.02 2.97
C ALA A 63 -2.46 -11.62 4.36
N HIS A 64 -3.30 -11.25 5.32
CA HIS A 64 -3.30 -11.83 6.67
C HIS A 64 -1.92 -11.77 7.34
N TRP A 65 -1.20 -10.66 7.14
CA TRP A 65 0.12 -10.50 7.75
C TRP A 65 0.04 -10.60 9.28
N ASP A 66 -0.96 -10.00 9.90
CA ASP A 66 -1.32 -10.26 11.30
C ASP A 66 -2.79 -9.89 11.54
N ASN A 67 -3.44 -10.63 12.45
CA ASN A 67 -4.81 -10.34 12.88
C ASN A 67 -4.84 -9.04 13.71
N ASN A 68 -5.85 -8.21 13.48
CA ASN A 68 -6.02 -6.90 14.14
C ASN A 68 -4.86 -5.91 13.90
N LEU A 69 -4.07 -6.10 12.87
CA LEU A 69 -2.98 -5.20 12.52
C LEU A 69 -3.49 -4.12 11.53
N ASN A 70 -3.49 -2.86 12.00
CA ASN A 70 -3.87 -1.70 11.21
C ASN A 70 -2.65 -1.12 10.48
N GLN A 71 -2.05 -1.91 9.60
CA GLN A 71 -0.82 -1.53 8.91
C GLN A 71 -0.65 -2.28 7.59
N ALA A 72 0.01 -1.61 6.63
CA ALA A 72 0.66 -2.23 5.48
C ALA A 72 2.15 -1.87 5.51
N THR A 73 2.98 -2.61 4.80
CA THR A 73 4.40 -2.29 4.64
C THR A 73 5.00 -2.98 3.43
N ALA A 74 5.97 -2.31 2.80
CA ALA A 74 6.82 -2.90 1.77
C ALA A 74 8.25 -3.09 2.29
N MET A 75 8.89 -4.18 1.86
CA MET A 75 10.30 -4.44 2.18
C MET A 75 10.99 -5.29 1.13
N VAL A 76 12.30 -5.20 1.09
CA VAL A 76 13.15 -6.07 0.27
C VAL A 76 13.94 -7.02 1.16
N VAL A 77 13.80 -8.31 0.93
CA VAL A 77 14.52 -9.36 1.67
C VAL A 77 15.27 -10.24 0.66
N GLY A 78 16.59 -10.27 0.76
CA GLY A 78 17.44 -11.06 -0.14
C GLY A 78 17.28 -10.69 -1.61
N GLY A 79 17.04 -9.43 -1.93
CA GLY A 79 16.81 -8.93 -3.29
C GLY A 79 15.40 -9.19 -3.83
N VAL A 80 14.51 -9.71 -3.01
CA VAL A 80 13.12 -9.98 -3.35
C VAL A 80 12.22 -9.00 -2.62
N GLY A 81 11.34 -8.34 -3.34
CA GLY A 81 10.39 -7.40 -2.77
C GLY A 81 9.10 -8.08 -2.31
N TYR A 82 8.57 -7.60 -1.19
CA TYR A 82 7.32 -8.03 -0.58
C TYR A 82 6.50 -6.82 -0.14
N ALA A 83 5.19 -6.89 -0.32
CA ALA A 83 4.23 -5.99 0.31
C ALA A 83 3.30 -6.81 1.20
N MET A 84 3.09 -6.38 2.43
CA MET A 84 2.34 -7.13 3.44
C MET A 84 1.21 -6.28 3.99
N PHE A 85 0.05 -6.90 4.17
CA PHE A 85 -1.19 -6.21 4.53
C PHE A 85 -1.83 -6.90 5.73
N GLY A 86 -2.03 -6.14 6.80
CA GLY A 86 -2.74 -6.59 8.00
C GLY A 86 -4.25 -6.67 7.77
N ASP A 87 -4.93 -7.45 8.62
CA ASP A 87 -6.37 -7.70 8.53
C ASP A 87 -7.24 -6.54 9.05
N GLY A 88 -6.62 -5.50 9.60
CA GLY A 88 -7.36 -4.46 10.28
C GLY A 88 -7.95 -4.93 11.61
N SER A 89 -8.43 -4.00 12.41
CA SER A 89 -9.03 -4.29 13.72
C SER A 89 -10.51 -4.70 13.65
N GLY A 90 -11.05 -4.81 12.44
CA GLY A 90 -12.46 -5.15 12.23
C GLY A 90 -13.42 -4.03 12.62
N LEU A 91 -14.73 -4.36 12.58
CA LEU A 91 -15.78 -3.42 12.96
C LEU A 91 -15.61 -2.93 14.41
N PRO A 92 -15.78 -1.64 14.70
CA PRO A 92 -16.25 -0.59 13.78
C PRO A 92 -15.13 0.26 13.13
N HIS A 93 -13.90 -0.21 13.06
CA HIS A 93 -12.76 0.64 12.70
C HIS A 93 -12.14 0.34 11.34
N TYR A 94 -11.40 -0.78 11.18
CA TYR A 94 -10.60 -1.02 9.99
C TYR A 94 -10.86 -2.38 9.36
N ALA A 95 -11.07 -2.38 8.05
CA ALA A 95 -11.07 -3.56 7.18
C ALA A 95 -9.63 -4.01 6.86
N PRO A 96 -9.43 -5.18 6.23
CA PRO A 96 -8.13 -5.58 5.73
C PRO A 96 -7.51 -4.53 4.80
N PHE A 97 -6.24 -4.18 5.04
CA PHE A 97 -5.54 -3.12 4.33
C PHE A 97 -5.33 -3.43 2.84
N GLY A 98 -5.29 -4.71 2.47
CA GLY A 98 -5.28 -5.17 1.08
C GLY A 98 -6.58 -4.90 0.30
N ASN A 99 -7.63 -4.39 0.96
CA ASN A 99 -8.87 -4.01 0.28
C ASN A 99 -8.79 -2.69 -0.48
N SER A 100 -7.79 -1.86 -0.18
CA SER A 100 -7.63 -0.53 -0.76
C SER A 100 -6.54 -0.50 -1.83
N VAL A 101 -6.88 0.00 -3.03
CA VAL A 101 -5.90 0.15 -4.12
C VAL A 101 -4.88 1.21 -3.79
N ASP A 102 -5.27 2.31 -3.16
CA ASP A 102 -4.37 3.41 -2.79
C ASP A 102 -3.32 2.96 -1.77
N VAL A 103 -3.70 2.12 -0.79
CA VAL A 103 -2.75 1.52 0.15
C VAL A 103 -1.77 0.59 -0.56
N ILE A 104 -2.26 -0.24 -1.48
CA ILE A 104 -1.38 -1.15 -2.24
C ILE A 104 -0.43 -0.38 -3.15
N ALA A 105 -0.94 0.65 -3.83
CA ALA A 105 -0.11 1.49 -4.71
C ALA A 105 0.90 2.33 -3.92
N HIS A 106 0.58 2.75 -2.70
CA HIS A 106 1.52 3.37 -1.77
C HIS A 106 2.69 2.42 -1.49
N GLU A 107 2.42 1.19 -1.08
CA GLU A 107 3.47 0.19 -0.81
C GLU A 107 4.27 -0.17 -2.07
N PHE A 108 3.60 -0.26 -3.22
CA PHE A 108 4.27 -0.46 -4.49
C PHE A 108 5.22 0.70 -4.83
N THR A 109 4.82 1.93 -4.54
CA THR A 109 5.60 3.15 -4.80
C THR A 109 6.87 3.18 -3.96
N HIS A 110 6.89 2.64 -2.75
CA HIS A 110 8.14 2.47 -1.99
C HIS A 110 9.17 1.63 -2.75
N GLY A 111 8.75 0.60 -3.46
CA GLY A 111 9.62 -0.16 -4.36
C GLY A 111 10.13 0.68 -5.53
N VAL A 112 9.24 1.50 -6.13
CA VAL A 112 9.62 2.43 -7.21
C VAL A 112 10.64 3.45 -6.73
N THR A 113 10.37 4.16 -5.63
CA THR A 113 11.29 5.16 -5.07
C THR A 113 12.63 4.54 -4.66
N GLY A 114 12.60 3.32 -4.12
CA GLY A 114 13.81 2.59 -3.75
C GLY A 114 14.71 2.25 -4.93
N THR A 115 14.13 1.98 -6.10
CA THR A 115 14.89 1.62 -7.31
C THR A 115 15.27 2.83 -8.17
N GLU A 116 14.48 3.91 -8.14
CA GLU A 116 14.72 5.10 -8.98
C GLU A 116 15.52 6.19 -8.25
N SER A 117 15.02 6.63 -7.10
CA SER A 117 15.59 7.78 -6.38
C SER A 117 16.46 7.41 -5.19
N GLY A 118 16.32 6.19 -4.67
CA GLY A 118 17.03 5.73 -3.48
C GLY A 118 16.69 6.52 -2.21
N LEU A 119 15.50 7.13 -2.13
CA LEU A 119 15.05 7.85 -0.95
C LEU A 119 15.03 6.94 0.27
N ILE A 120 15.80 7.27 1.28
CA ILE A 120 15.81 6.55 2.55
C ILE A 120 14.57 6.90 3.38
N THR A 121 14.16 6.00 4.27
CA THR A 121 12.93 6.13 5.07
C THR A 121 13.11 6.93 6.35
N GLN A 122 14.02 7.92 6.38
CA GLN A 122 14.33 8.73 7.56
C GLN A 122 14.42 10.21 7.23
N GLY A 123 14.01 11.05 8.17
CA GLY A 123 14.09 12.50 8.07
C GLY A 123 13.32 13.06 6.87
N GLN A 124 13.81 14.10 6.24
CA GLN A 124 13.17 14.75 5.08
C GLN A 124 13.08 13.82 3.86
N SER A 125 14.07 12.96 3.66
CA SER A 125 14.04 11.95 2.60
C SER A 125 12.90 10.96 2.81
N GLY A 126 12.68 10.52 4.06
CA GLY A 126 11.57 9.66 4.42
C GLY A 126 10.22 10.34 4.22
N ALA A 127 10.08 11.60 4.65
CA ALA A 127 8.87 12.36 4.43
C ALA A 127 8.53 12.51 2.94
N LEU A 128 9.53 12.75 2.10
CA LEU A 128 9.34 12.81 0.65
C LEU A 128 8.96 11.45 0.06
N ASN A 129 9.58 10.36 0.53
CA ASN A 129 9.24 9.00 0.12
C ASN A 129 7.77 8.68 0.44
N GLU A 130 7.31 8.97 1.67
CA GLU A 130 5.90 8.79 2.07
C GLU A 130 4.96 9.67 1.22
N SER A 131 5.30 10.94 1.02
CA SER A 131 4.49 11.87 0.23
C SER A 131 4.31 11.40 -1.22
N MET A 132 5.39 10.92 -1.85
CA MET A 132 5.30 10.36 -3.21
C MET A 132 4.45 9.09 -3.21
N SER A 133 4.57 8.24 -2.21
CA SER A 133 3.78 7.02 -2.08
C SER A 133 2.28 7.33 -1.91
N ASP A 134 1.93 8.34 -1.12
CA ASP A 134 0.55 8.79 -0.97
C ASP A 134 -0.02 9.36 -2.27
N ILE A 135 0.75 10.20 -2.97
CA ILE A 135 0.32 10.79 -4.25
C ILE A 135 0.01 9.70 -5.28
N PHE A 136 0.92 8.74 -5.46
CA PHE A 136 0.70 7.64 -6.41
C PHE A 136 -0.39 6.68 -5.93
N GLY A 137 -0.56 6.51 -4.62
CA GLY A 137 -1.67 5.79 -4.02
C GLY A 137 -3.01 6.36 -4.47
N VAL A 138 -3.26 7.63 -4.19
CA VAL A 138 -4.51 8.33 -4.56
C VAL A 138 -4.74 8.31 -6.08
N LEU A 139 -3.69 8.52 -6.87
CA LEU A 139 -3.82 8.48 -8.34
C LEU A 139 -4.18 7.08 -8.86
N ALA A 140 -3.65 6.02 -8.26
CA ALA A 140 -3.95 4.64 -8.64
C ALA A 140 -5.34 4.20 -8.17
N GLY A 141 -5.85 4.75 -7.07
CA GLY A 141 -7.21 4.54 -6.57
C GLY A 141 -8.29 4.93 -7.58
N GLY A 142 -7.95 5.84 -8.52
CA GLY A 142 -8.70 6.07 -9.76
C GLY A 142 -10.08 6.67 -9.56
N ARG A 143 -10.32 7.42 -8.47
CA ARG A 143 -11.61 8.08 -8.25
C ARG A 143 -11.78 9.26 -9.20
N ASP A 144 -12.94 9.36 -9.82
CA ASP A 144 -13.27 10.36 -10.85
C ASP A 144 -13.19 11.81 -10.33
N ASP A 145 -13.33 12.01 -9.00
CA ASP A 145 -13.35 13.33 -8.37
C ASP A 145 -12.04 13.73 -7.69
N LEU A 146 -11.04 12.82 -7.63
CA LEU A 146 -9.75 13.05 -6.96
C LEU A 146 -9.94 13.81 -5.64
N ASP A 147 -10.64 13.18 -4.69
CA ASP A 147 -10.93 13.77 -3.38
C ASP A 147 -9.67 14.02 -2.55
N TRP A 148 -8.53 13.45 -2.99
CA TRP A 148 -7.23 13.55 -2.33
C TRP A 148 -7.22 12.97 -0.92
N LEU A 149 -8.12 12.03 -0.66
CA LEU A 149 -8.09 11.20 0.53
C LEU A 149 -7.24 9.95 0.26
N TRP A 150 -6.60 9.43 1.29
CA TRP A 150 -5.84 8.20 1.23
C TRP A 150 -6.33 7.24 2.31
N GLY A 151 -6.57 6.00 1.95
CA GLY A 151 -6.96 4.95 2.87
C GLY A 151 -8.42 4.99 3.30
N GLU A 152 -9.32 5.59 2.53
CA GLU A 152 -10.74 5.66 2.85
C GLU A 152 -11.43 4.30 2.76
N ASP A 153 -10.98 3.41 1.88
CA ASP A 153 -11.53 2.07 1.69
C ASP A 153 -11.19 1.10 2.83
N VAL A 154 -10.26 1.47 3.71
CA VAL A 154 -9.95 0.64 4.90
C VAL A 154 -10.83 0.96 6.11
N PHE A 155 -11.68 2.00 6.07
CA PHE A 155 -12.63 2.22 7.14
C PHE A 155 -13.81 1.26 7.07
N THR A 156 -14.35 0.88 8.25
CA THR A 156 -15.52 0.01 8.35
C THR A 156 -16.56 0.58 9.33
N PRO A 157 -17.81 0.87 8.89
CA PRO A 157 -18.24 0.80 7.48
C PRO A 157 -17.46 1.77 6.62
N ALA A 158 -17.34 1.49 5.34
CA ALA A 158 -16.64 2.37 4.40
C ALA A 158 -17.23 3.79 4.48
N ASP A 159 -16.41 4.75 4.85
CA ASP A 159 -16.76 6.17 4.88
C ASP A 159 -15.87 6.90 3.88
N LEU A 160 -16.38 7.04 2.67
CA LEU A 160 -15.66 7.66 1.57
C LEU A 160 -15.49 9.17 1.72
N THR A 161 -15.92 9.74 2.85
CA THR A 161 -15.69 11.15 3.20
C THR A 161 -14.52 11.34 4.17
N GLN A 162 -13.96 10.23 4.66
CA GLN A 162 -12.82 10.22 5.57
C GLN A 162 -11.71 9.36 5.01
N GLY A 163 -10.50 9.88 5.01
CA GLY A 163 -9.28 9.13 4.75
C GLY A 163 -8.41 9.01 6.00
N MET A 164 -7.49 8.09 5.99
CA MET A 164 -6.42 8.05 7.01
C MET A 164 -5.54 9.30 6.90
N ARG A 165 -5.40 9.83 5.69
CA ARG A 165 -4.70 11.10 5.39
C ARG A 165 -5.48 11.88 4.34
N SER A 166 -5.36 13.22 4.38
CA SER A 166 -5.86 14.12 3.35
C SER A 166 -4.68 14.84 2.71
N LEU A 167 -4.48 14.64 1.41
CA LEU A 167 -3.43 15.33 0.67
C LEU A 167 -3.84 16.77 0.33
N ARG A 168 -5.15 17.05 0.32
CA ARG A 168 -5.70 18.39 0.10
C ARG A 168 -5.58 19.28 1.34
N HIS A 169 -5.78 18.69 2.52
CA HIS A 169 -5.74 19.39 3.80
C HIS A 169 -5.07 18.51 4.87
N PRO A 170 -3.73 18.38 4.85
CA PRO A 170 -2.97 17.52 5.75
C PRO A 170 -3.29 17.65 7.24
N PRO A 171 -3.62 18.87 7.78
CA PRO A 171 -4.00 19.00 9.18
C PRO A 171 -5.22 18.19 9.63
N ASP A 172 -6.13 17.82 8.71
CA ASP A 172 -7.26 16.93 9.04
C ASP A 172 -6.77 15.55 9.50
N GLY A 173 -5.61 15.11 8.98
CA GLY A 173 -4.92 13.89 9.39
C GLY A 173 -3.80 14.11 10.41
N THR A 174 -3.77 15.25 11.10
CA THR A 174 -2.72 15.62 12.07
C THR A 174 -1.31 15.78 11.47
N GLN A 175 -1.21 15.97 10.17
CA GLN A 175 0.06 16.21 9.46
C GLN A 175 0.27 17.72 9.24
N PRO A 176 1.52 18.21 9.30
CA PRO A 176 1.81 19.62 9.00
C PRO A 176 1.59 19.88 7.51
N ASP A 177 1.01 21.03 7.17
CA ASP A 177 0.91 21.52 5.79
C ASP A 177 1.91 22.67 5.48
N HIS A 178 2.66 23.11 6.47
CA HIS A 178 3.71 24.10 6.35
C HIS A 178 4.94 23.75 7.18
N MET A 179 6.12 24.18 6.74
CA MET A 179 7.38 23.89 7.44
C MET A 179 7.43 24.51 8.85
N ASP A 180 6.71 25.59 9.11
CA ASP A 180 6.65 26.21 10.43
C ASP A 180 5.89 25.35 11.44
N ASP A 181 5.00 24.46 10.95
CA ASP A 181 4.22 23.54 11.75
C ASP A 181 4.95 22.20 12.01
N PHE A 182 6.13 22.06 11.38
CA PHE A 182 6.95 20.86 11.55
C PHE A 182 7.57 20.84 12.95
N ALA A 183 7.02 20.00 13.84
CA ALA A 183 7.57 19.81 15.16
C ALA A 183 8.96 19.15 15.03
N THR A 184 10.01 19.89 15.40
CA THR A 184 11.32 19.28 15.63
C THR A 184 11.24 18.36 16.85
N PRO A 185 11.61 17.10 16.75
CA PRO A 185 11.60 16.17 17.87
C PRO A 185 12.59 16.60 18.97
#